data_6a591131f72819a9fc043b3d834efb65
#
_entry.id   6a591131f72819a9fc043b3d834efb65
#
_cell.length_a   1.000
_cell.length_b   1.000
_cell.length_c   1.000
_cell.angle_alpha   90.00
_cell.angle_beta   90.00
_cell.angle_gamma   90.00
#
_symmetry.space_group_name_H-M   'P 1'
#
loop_
_entity.id
_entity.type
_entity.pdbx_description
1 polymer ?
#
loop_
_entity_poly.entity_id
_entity_poly.type
_entity_poly.pdbx_seq_one_letter_code
_entity_poly.pdbx_strand_id
1 'polypeptide(L)'
;MADSEKKTVLSLYAHPDDELGAIGTLANHAARGDRVIMCWTTYGELTTLLPDLSIEEVKKERRRHTEEIAKIVGAEQVDILDLGDSYVQNTREQRIAVGKLYVKYRPDAVISWGTQNAHPDHRYTGYLALDGIKMARINRILDTDEPHRKNVKLLSYYEKGNGFPVKYVSLKEESLEAAKAAAQFYADIYKWKDVQTWVIDRRRSNGIESNTKYAEKYNVRFEFDKPSEYII
;
A
#
# COMPACT_ATOMS: atom_id res chain seq x y z
N MET A 1 17.45 24.14 5.74
CA MET A 1 16.46 23.07 5.96
C MET A 1 17.26 21.84 6.31
N ALA A 2 17.02 21.24 7.48
CA ALA A 2 17.73 20.02 7.85
C ALA A 2 17.44 18.96 6.79
N ASP A 3 18.49 18.35 6.29
CA ASP A 3 18.44 17.21 5.35
C ASP A 3 17.66 16.10 6.05
N SER A 4 16.37 15.96 5.76
CA SER A 4 15.55 14.92 6.39
C SER A 4 16.01 13.59 5.80
N GLU A 5 16.52 12.71 6.64
CA GLU A 5 16.94 11.36 6.26
C GLU A 5 15.90 10.72 5.34
N LYS A 6 16.33 10.30 4.15
CA LYS A 6 15.49 9.62 3.14
C LYS A 6 14.82 8.39 3.76
N LYS A 7 13.49 8.31 3.71
CA LYS A 7 12.71 7.21 4.27
C LYS A 7 12.28 6.22 3.19
N THR A 8 12.05 4.99 3.59
CA THR A 8 11.47 3.97 2.72
C THR A 8 10.01 3.76 3.09
N VAL A 9 9.11 4.03 2.14
CA VAL A 9 7.67 3.76 2.26
C VAL A 9 7.31 2.62 1.32
N LEU A 10 6.72 1.58 1.87
CA LEU A 10 6.26 0.42 1.11
C LEU A 10 4.74 0.34 1.14
N SER A 11 4.11 0.13 0.00
CA SER A 11 2.71 -0.27 -0.06
C SER A 11 2.61 -1.78 -0.30
N LEU A 12 1.66 -2.45 0.38
CA LEU A 12 1.38 -3.88 0.20
C LEU A 12 -0.13 -4.05 0.02
N TYR A 13 -0.54 -4.39 -1.20
CA TYR A 13 -1.94 -4.59 -1.57
C TYR A 13 -2.19 -6.01 -2.09
N ALA A 14 -3.45 -6.38 -2.24
CA ALA A 14 -3.81 -7.70 -2.74
C ALA A 14 -3.67 -7.77 -4.26
N HIS A 15 -4.31 -6.84 -4.98
CA HIS A 15 -4.43 -6.84 -6.42
C HIS A 15 -3.97 -5.50 -7.02
N PRO A 16 -3.44 -5.49 -8.25
CA PRO A 16 -3.23 -4.26 -9.01
C PRO A 16 -4.58 -3.55 -9.25
N ASP A 17 -4.69 -2.33 -8.81
CA ASP A 17 -5.78 -1.36 -8.71
C ASP A 17 -6.17 -0.98 -7.26
N ASP A 18 -5.87 -1.81 -6.28
CA ASP A 18 -6.10 -1.53 -4.86
C ASP A 18 -5.38 -0.25 -4.37
N GLU A 19 -4.22 0.04 -4.94
CA GLU A 19 -3.38 1.19 -4.56
C GLU A 19 -4.01 2.55 -4.85
N LEU A 20 -5.09 2.61 -5.64
CA LEU A 20 -5.79 3.85 -5.96
C LEU A 20 -6.17 4.68 -4.73
N GLY A 21 -6.38 4.03 -3.59
CA GLY A 21 -6.67 4.71 -2.33
C GLY A 21 -5.48 5.44 -1.68
N ALA A 22 -4.24 5.19 -2.13
CA ALA A 22 -3.00 5.71 -1.51
C ALA A 22 -2.05 6.39 -2.49
N ILE A 23 -2.40 6.49 -3.77
CA ILE A 23 -1.54 7.07 -4.81
C ILE A 23 -1.03 8.46 -4.42
N GLY A 24 -1.91 9.31 -3.87
CA GLY A 24 -1.54 10.66 -3.48
C GLY A 24 -0.50 10.68 -2.35
N THR A 25 -0.65 9.83 -1.34
CA THR A 25 0.32 9.69 -0.25
C THR A 25 1.66 9.17 -0.77
N LEU A 26 1.65 8.15 -1.61
CA LEU A 26 2.87 7.58 -2.19
C LEU A 26 3.59 8.62 -3.07
N ALA A 27 2.85 9.35 -3.90
CA ALA A 27 3.40 10.44 -4.73
C ALA A 27 3.95 11.61 -3.88
N ASN A 28 3.31 11.97 -2.76
CA ASN A 28 3.86 12.94 -1.81
C ASN A 28 5.26 12.51 -1.31
N HIS A 29 5.42 11.23 -0.97
CA HIS A 29 6.69 10.67 -0.51
C HIS A 29 7.73 10.66 -1.62
N ALA A 30 7.39 10.20 -2.83
CA ALA A 30 8.28 10.22 -3.99
C ALA A 30 8.76 11.64 -4.32
N ALA A 31 7.85 12.63 -4.33
CA ALA A 31 8.18 14.04 -4.55
C ALA A 31 9.06 14.66 -3.45
N ARG A 32 9.05 14.09 -2.23
CA ARG A 32 9.96 14.49 -1.15
C ARG A 32 11.36 13.90 -1.32
N GLY A 33 11.55 12.92 -2.19
CA GLY A 33 12.79 12.18 -2.39
C GLY A 33 12.90 10.91 -1.54
N ASP A 34 11.83 10.48 -0.90
CA ASP A 34 11.77 9.20 -0.21
C ASP A 34 11.79 8.04 -1.22
N ARG A 35 12.20 6.90 -0.74
CA ARG A 35 12.16 5.64 -1.48
C ARG A 35 10.76 5.05 -1.39
N VAL A 36 10.03 4.99 -2.50
CA VAL A 36 8.71 4.39 -2.60
C VAL A 36 8.80 3.03 -3.26
N ILE A 37 8.29 2.00 -2.59
CA ILE A 37 8.22 0.61 -3.06
C ILE A 37 6.75 0.21 -3.14
N MET A 38 6.31 -0.29 -4.28
CA MET A 38 4.94 -0.75 -4.46
C MET A 38 4.91 -2.26 -4.60
N CYS A 39 4.16 -2.93 -3.73
CA CYS A 39 4.10 -4.39 -3.67
C CYS A 39 2.66 -4.88 -3.67
N TRP A 40 2.46 -6.06 -4.29
CA TRP A 40 1.19 -6.78 -4.27
C TRP A 40 1.39 -8.23 -3.86
N THR A 41 0.37 -8.82 -3.24
CA THR A 41 0.42 -10.23 -2.84
C THR A 41 0.08 -11.15 -4.00
N THR A 42 -0.73 -10.70 -4.97
CA THR A 42 -1.14 -11.47 -6.15
C THR A 42 -1.09 -10.59 -7.41
N TYR A 43 -1.27 -11.19 -8.56
CA TYR A 43 -1.51 -10.47 -9.80
C TYR A 43 -2.98 -10.07 -9.99
N GLY A 44 -3.91 -10.59 -9.18
CA GLY A 44 -5.34 -10.48 -9.45
C GLY A 44 -5.73 -11.22 -10.73
N GLU A 45 -5.11 -12.38 -10.97
CA GLU A 45 -5.17 -13.11 -12.24
C GLU A 45 -6.53 -13.75 -12.54
N LEU A 46 -7.41 -13.84 -11.54
CA LEU A 46 -8.78 -14.32 -11.72
C LEU A 46 -9.78 -13.18 -12.04
N THR A 47 -9.26 -11.99 -12.36
CA THR A 47 -10.11 -10.84 -12.69
C THR A 47 -11.03 -11.13 -13.87
N THR A 48 -12.28 -10.68 -13.76
CA THR A 48 -13.25 -10.69 -14.87
C THR A 48 -13.13 -9.45 -15.78
N LEU A 49 -12.24 -8.53 -15.47
CA LEU A 49 -12.05 -7.28 -16.22
C LEU A 49 -11.21 -7.45 -17.50
N LEU A 50 -10.57 -8.61 -17.67
CA LEU A 50 -9.77 -8.97 -18.85
C LEU A 50 -10.24 -10.35 -19.39
N PRO A 51 -11.51 -10.49 -19.83
CA PRO A 51 -12.15 -11.77 -20.07
C PRO A 51 -11.57 -12.56 -21.26
N ASP A 52 -10.88 -11.88 -22.18
CA ASP A 52 -10.35 -12.49 -23.41
C ASP A 52 -8.93 -13.03 -23.23
N LEU A 53 -8.32 -12.84 -22.04
CA LEU A 53 -6.95 -13.25 -21.75
C LEU A 53 -6.92 -14.55 -20.93
N SER A 54 -5.95 -15.41 -21.21
CA SER A 54 -5.59 -16.53 -20.33
C SER A 54 -4.99 -16.02 -19.00
N ILE A 55 -4.97 -16.85 -17.96
CA ILE A 55 -4.38 -16.50 -16.65
C ILE A 55 -2.94 -15.97 -16.78
N GLU A 56 -2.13 -16.62 -17.61
CA GLU A 56 -0.73 -16.19 -17.81
C GLU A 56 -0.64 -14.83 -18.54
N GLU A 57 -1.51 -14.59 -19.50
CA GLU A 57 -1.60 -13.29 -20.17
C GLU A 57 -2.09 -12.20 -19.22
N VAL A 58 -3.07 -12.51 -18.35
CA VAL A 58 -3.52 -11.60 -17.30
C VAL A 58 -2.38 -11.25 -16.36
N LYS A 59 -1.62 -12.24 -15.86
CA LYS A 59 -0.44 -11.96 -14.99
C LYS A 59 0.55 -11.02 -15.67
N LYS A 60 0.86 -11.26 -16.95
CA LYS A 60 1.76 -10.40 -17.72
C LYS A 60 1.23 -8.98 -17.88
N GLU A 61 -0.06 -8.84 -18.22
CA GLU A 61 -0.70 -7.54 -18.39
C GLU A 61 -0.81 -6.80 -17.05
N ARG A 62 -1.21 -7.47 -15.96
CA ARG A 62 -1.26 -6.89 -14.62
C ARG A 62 0.12 -6.44 -14.13
N ARG A 63 1.19 -7.18 -14.45
CA ARG A 63 2.56 -6.73 -14.20
C ARG A 63 2.86 -5.41 -14.90
N ARG A 64 2.50 -5.28 -16.18
CA ARG A 64 2.64 -4.04 -16.94
C ARG A 64 1.84 -2.90 -16.28
N HIS A 65 0.61 -3.17 -15.81
CA HIS A 65 -0.18 -2.17 -15.10
C HIS A 65 0.54 -1.65 -13.85
N THR A 66 1.10 -2.53 -13.02
CA THR A 66 1.83 -2.11 -11.81
C THR A 66 3.06 -1.26 -12.14
N GLU A 67 3.76 -1.56 -13.22
CA GLU A 67 4.91 -0.79 -13.68
C GLU A 67 4.53 0.60 -14.18
N GLU A 68 3.41 0.74 -14.90
CA GLU A 68 2.89 2.05 -15.32
C GLU A 68 2.42 2.89 -14.14
N ILE A 69 1.71 2.30 -13.19
CA ILE A 69 1.30 3.00 -11.96
C ILE A 69 2.52 3.44 -11.15
N ALA A 70 3.55 2.60 -11.05
CA ALA A 70 4.80 2.96 -10.38
C ALA A 70 5.46 4.20 -11.02
N LYS A 71 5.45 4.31 -12.35
CA LYS A 71 5.93 5.51 -13.06
C LYS A 71 5.09 6.74 -12.73
N ILE A 72 3.77 6.63 -12.73
CA ILE A 72 2.86 7.73 -12.37
C ILE A 72 3.14 8.24 -10.95
N VAL A 73 3.40 7.34 -10.01
CA VAL A 73 3.71 7.65 -8.61
C VAL A 73 5.12 8.20 -8.43
N GLY A 74 6.05 7.84 -9.30
CA GLY A 74 7.48 8.03 -9.10
C GLY A 74 8.09 7.00 -8.13
N ALA A 75 7.54 5.80 -8.09
CA ALA A 75 8.06 4.72 -7.24
C ALA A 75 9.37 4.15 -7.81
N GLU A 76 10.28 3.77 -6.91
CA GLU A 76 11.60 3.24 -7.27
C GLU A 76 11.53 1.78 -7.70
N GLN A 77 10.61 1.00 -7.12
CA GLN A 77 10.55 -0.44 -7.30
C GLN A 77 9.12 -0.97 -7.25
N VAL A 78 8.88 -2.03 -8.02
CA VAL A 78 7.66 -2.85 -8.03
C VAL A 78 7.98 -4.30 -7.68
N ASP A 79 7.16 -4.94 -6.83
CA ASP A 79 7.28 -6.36 -6.52
C ASP A 79 5.89 -7.02 -6.41
N ILE A 80 5.77 -8.28 -6.83
CA ILE A 80 4.55 -9.08 -6.70
C ILE A 80 4.94 -10.45 -6.14
N LEU A 81 4.31 -10.84 -5.03
CA LEU A 81 4.65 -12.08 -4.31
C LEU A 81 4.08 -13.35 -4.99
N ASP A 82 3.11 -13.20 -5.89
CA ASP A 82 2.44 -14.30 -6.60
C ASP A 82 1.90 -15.40 -5.65
N LEU A 83 1.18 -14.96 -4.60
CA LEU A 83 0.58 -15.90 -3.63
C LEU A 83 -0.68 -16.58 -4.18
N GLY A 84 -1.15 -16.18 -5.37
CA GLY A 84 -2.36 -16.64 -6.03
C GLY A 84 -3.59 -15.82 -5.64
N ASP A 85 -4.33 -15.33 -6.64
CA ASP A 85 -5.60 -14.63 -6.47
C ASP A 85 -6.63 -15.57 -5.83
N SER A 86 -7.34 -15.10 -4.82
CA SER A 86 -8.27 -15.87 -3.96
C SER A 86 -7.59 -16.92 -3.04
N TYR A 87 -6.26 -16.99 -3.01
CA TYR A 87 -5.49 -17.90 -2.16
C TYR A 87 -4.69 -17.18 -1.05
N VAL A 88 -4.84 -15.86 -0.93
CA VAL A 88 -4.17 -15.12 0.14
C VAL A 88 -4.75 -15.53 1.50
N GLN A 89 -3.87 -15.99 2.39
CA GLN A 89 -4.20 -16.42 3.75
C GLN A 89 -3.11 -15.95 4.72
N ASN A 90 -3.35 -15.99 6.00
CA ASN A 90 -2.33 -15.67 7.00
C ASN A 90 -1.56 -16.93 7.44
N THR A 91 -1.07 -17.72 6.47
CA THR A 91 -0.25 -18.90 6.77
C THR A 91 1.16 -18.52 7.20
N ARG A 92 1.88 -19.48 7.80
CA ARG A 92 3.28 -19.30 8.20
C ARG A 92 4.16 -18.95 6.99
N GLU A 93 3.96 -19.63 5.87
CA GLU A 93 4.73 -19.49 4.63
C GLU A 93 4.52 -18.10 4.02
N GLN A 94 3.27 -17.64 3.96
CA GLN A 94 2.95 -16.31 3.41
C GLN A 94 3.44 -15.19 4.33
N ARG A 95 3.36 -15.35 5.66
CA ARG A 95 4.00 -14.40 6.61
C ARG A 95 5.51 -14.32 6.44
N ILE A 96 6.17 -15.46 6.18
CA ILE A 96 7.60 -15.50 5.89
C ILE A 96 7.91 -14.79 4.58
N ALA A 97 7.09 -14.95 3.53
CA ALA A 97 7.26 -14.25 2.26
C ALA A 97 7.21 -12.73 2.45
N VAL A 98 6.23 -12.22 3.20
CA VAL A 98 6.15 -10.78 3.52
C VAL A 98 7.30 -10.35 4.44
N GLY A 99 7.71 -11.18 5.40
CA GLY A 99 8.89 -10.91 6.23
C GLY A 99 10.17 -10.74 5.40
N LYS A 100 10.38 -11.60 4.40
CA LYS A 100 11.50 -11.50 3.45
C LYS A 100 11.42 -10.23 2.61
N LEU A 101 10.21 -9.85 2.17
CA LEU A 101 9.97 -8.60 1.46
C LEU A 101 10.42 -7.39 2.31
N TYR A 102 10.08 -7.38 3.60
CA TYR A 102 10.47 -6.30 4.51
C TYR A 102 11.97 -6.30 4.85
N VAL A 103 12.62 -7.46 4.88
CA VAL A 103 14.08 -7.53 4.98
C VAL A 103 14.74 -6.96 3.73
N LYS A 104 14.23 -7.30 2.54
CA LYS A 104 14.73 -6.83 1.24
C LYS A 104 14.66 -5.30 1.11
N TYR A 105 13.53 -4.71 1.45
CA TYR A 105 13.27 -3.29 1.20
C TYR A 105 13.49 -2.38 2.42
N ARG A 106 13.53 -2.94 3.62
CA ARG A 106 13.79 -2.25 4.90
C ARG A 106 12.88 -1.02 5.12
N PRO A 107 11.53 -1.18 5.05
CA PRO A 107 10.62 -0.04 5.14
C PRO A 107 10.64 0.63 6.51
N ASP A 108 10.55 1.96 6.53
CA ASP A 108 10.26 2.77 7.72
C ASP A 108 8.74 2.86 7.95
N ALA A 109 7.95 2.78 6.87
CA ALA A 109 6.48 2.76 6.94
C ALA A 109 5.89 1.79 5.89
N VAL A 110 4.76 1.18 6.24
CA VAL A 110 3.96 0.33 5.35
C VAL A 110 2.55 0.87 5.28
N ILE A 111 1.98 0.90 4.07
CA ILE A 111 0.56 1.18 3.82
C ILE A 111 -0.08 -0.08 3.24
N SER A 112 -1.23 -0.51 3.78
CA SER A 112 -1.88 -1.74 3.35
C SER A 112 -3.40 -1.68 3.52
N TRP A 113 -4.08 -2.78 3.24
CA TRP A 113 -5.46 -2.99 3.62
C TRP A 113 -5.63 -3.10 5.14
N GLY A 114 -6.85 -2.83 5.61
CA GLY A 114 -7.26 -3.16 6.96
C GLY A 114 -7.58 -4.65 7.13
N THR A 115 -7.82 -5.05 8.38
CA THR A 115 -8.10 -6.45 8.73
C THR A 115 -9.60 -6.76 8.84
N GLN A 116 -10.48 -5.80 8.53
CA GLN A 116 -11.94 -5.94 8.58
C GLN A 116 -12.59 -5.84 7.19
N ASN A 117 -11.78 -5.86 6.12
CA ASN A 117 -12.29 -5.78 4.76
C ASN A 117 -13.15 -7.03 4.42
N ALA A 118 -14.23 -6.84 3.66
CA ALA A 118 -15.12 -7.92 3.24
C ALA A 118 -14.42 -8.88 2.27
N HIS A 119 -13.54 -8.37 1.38
CA HIS A 119 -12.79 -9.21 0.46
C HIS A 119 -11.72 -10.02 1.22
N PRO A 120 -11.70 -11.36 1.10
CA PRO A 120 -10.74 -12.18 1.83
C PRO A 120 -9.28 -11.79 1.59
N ASP A 121 -8.87 -11.64 0.33
CA ASP A 121 -7.48 -11.31 -0.01
C ASP A 121 -7.05 -9.95 0.56
N HIS A 122 -7.94 -8.93 0.53
CA HIS A 122 -7.66 -7.64 1.16
C HIS A 122 -7.46 -7.79 2.66
N ARG A 123 -8.37 -8.52 3.33
CA ARG A 123 -8.31 -8.75 4.76
C ARG A 123 -7.06 -9.51 5.17
N TYR A 124 -6.73 -10.57 4.45
CA TYR A 124 -5.53 -11.36 4.74
C TYR A 124 -4.23 -10.63 4.38
N THR A 125 -4.22 -9.82 3.32
CA THR A 125 -3.08 -8.92 3.04
C THR A 125 -2.86 -7.95 4.19
N GLY A 126 -3.92 -7.42 4.81
CA GLY A 126 -3.83 -6.59 6.02
C GLY A 126 -3.20 -7.33 7.21
N TYR A 127 -3.56 -8.60 7.43
CA TYR A 127 -2.91 -9.43 8.45
C TYR A 127 -1.45 -9.73 8.09
N LEU A 128 -1.16 -10.06 6.85
CA LEU A 128 0.20 -10.32 6.39
C LEU A 128 1.09 -9.08 6.53
N ALA A 129 0.56 -7.89 6.25
CA ALA A 129 1.29 -6.64 6.44
C ALA A 129 1.70 -6.43 7.91
N LEU A 130 0.79 -6.71 8.85
CA LEU A 130 1.07 -6.62 10.29
C LEU A 130 2.06 -7.69 10.76
N ASP A 131 1.79 -8.95 10.44
CA ASP A 131 2.59 -10.08 10.91
C ASP A 131 3.98 -10.10 10.27
N GLY A 132 4.09 -9.63 9.02
CA GLY A 132 5.36 -9.47 8.31
C GLY A 132 6.37 -8.60 9.05
N ILE A 133 5.91 -7.57 9.78
CA ILE A 133 6.78 -6.74 10.64
C ILE A 133 7.46 -7.59 11.70
N LYS A 134 6.72 -8.51 12.32
CA LYS A 134 7.29 -9.42 13.31
C LYS A 134 8.20 -10.46 12.68
N MET A 135 7.79 -11.04 11.55
CA MET A 135 8.60 -12.03 10.84
C MET A 135 9.96 -11.43 10.41
N ALA A 136 9.96 -10.21 9.86
CA ALA A 136 11.18 -9.53 9.41
C ALA A 136 12.26 -9.36 10.50
N ARG A 137 11.87 -9.43 11.78
CA ARG A 137 12.77 -9.28 12.95
C ARG A 137 13.47 -10.57 13.37
N ILE A 138 13.00 -11.73 12.88
CA ILE A 138 13.41 -13.06 13.39
C ILE A 138 14.34 -13.72 12.37
N ASN A 139 15.65 -13.52 12.55
CA ASN A 139 16.68 -14.05 11.66
C ASN A 139 16.58 -15.57 11.41
N ARG A 140 16.34 -16.38 12.46
CA ARG A 140 16.23 -17.84 12.35
C ARG A 140 15.04 -18.32 11.51
N ILE A 141 13.96 -17.51 11.40
CA ILE A 141 12.80 -17.84 10.58
C ILE A 141 13.07 -17.53 9.11
N LEU A 142 13.80 -16.44 8.86
CA LEU A 142 14.06 -15.94 7.52
C LEU A 142 15.37 -16.43 6.92
N ASP A 143 16.18 -17.14 7.72
CA ASP A 143 17.53 -17.57 7.34
C ASP A 143 18.36 -16.40 6.80
N THR A 144 18.50 -15.36 7.62
CA THR A 144 19.23 -14.13 7.27
C THR A 144 20.01 -13.60 8.46
N ASP A 145 21.23 -13.12 8.22
CA ASP A 145 22.06 -12.46 9.22
C ASP A 145 21.66 -11.00 9.43
N GLU A 146 20.90 -10.42 8.51
CA GLU A 146 20.48 -9.01 8.53
C GLU A 146 18.95 -8.82 8.65
N PRO A 147 18.32 -9.23 9.76
CA PRO A 147 16.88 -9.02 9.95
C PRO A 147 16.54 -7.52 9.99
N HIS A 148 15.33 -7.16 9.61
CA HIS A 148 14.85 -5.80 9.70
C HIS A 148 14.24 -5.55 11.08
N ARG A 149 14.99 -4.97 12.01
CA ARG A 149 14.60 -4.73 13.41
C ARG A 149 14.17 -3.29 13.71
N LYS A 150 14.21 -2.39 12.72
CA LYS A 150 13.70 -1.03 12.89
C LYS A 150 12.21 -1.06 13.26
N ASN A 151 11.74 0.00 13.89
CA ASN A 151 10.32 0.22 14.11
C ASN A 151 9.68 0.63 12.77
N VAL A 152 8.65 -0.09 12.38
CA VAL A 152 7.91 0.13 11.13
C VAL A 152 6.53 0.69 11.49
N LYS A 153 6.21 1.87 10.97
CA LYS A 153 4.85 2.42 11.09
C LYS A 153 3.95 1.67 10.12
N LEU A 154 2.83 1.12 10.60
CA LEU A 154 1.82 0.48 9.76
C LEU A 154 0.56 1.33 9.71
N LEU A 155 0.21 1.75 8.52
CA LEU A 155 -1.05 2.41 8.19
C LEU A 155 -1.92 1.45 7.38
N SER A 156 -3.22 1.44 7.64
CA SER A 156 -4.17 0.75 6.77
C SER A 156 -5.20 1.72 6.21
N TYR A 157 -5.85 1.34 5.13
CA TYR A 157 -7.02 2.06 4.66
C TYR A 157 -8.03 2.22 5.80
N TYR A 158 -8.69 3.37 5.80
CA TYR A 158 -9.65 3.69 6.85
C TYR A 158 -10.83 2.71 6.85
N GLU A 159 -11.03 2.08 7.98
CA GLU A 159 -12.18 1.23 8.30
C GLU A 159 -12.94 1.87 9.47
N LYS A 160 -14.20 2.21 9.25
CA LYS A 160 -15.03 2.87 10.27
C LYS A 160 -15.32 1.94 11.44
N GLY A 161 -15.19 2.46 12.65
CA GLY A 161 -15.61 1.73 13.87
C GLY A 161 -14.62 0.70 14.40
N ASN A 162 -13.40 0.62 13.86
CA ASN A 162 -12.38 -0.34 14.31
C ASN A 162 -11.61 0.11 15.57
N GLY A 163 -11.83 1.32 16.07
CA GLY A 163 -11.19 1.85 17.28
C GLY A 163 -9.73 2.30 17.11
N PHE A 164 -9.14 2.18 15.92
CA PHE A 164 -7.78 2.64 15.68
C PHE A 164 -7.72 4.16 15.47
N PRO A 165 -6.62 4.82 15.91
CA PRO A 165 -6.39 6.23 15.60
C PRO A 165 -6.45 6.50 14.11
N VAL A 166 -6.95 7.68 13.75
CA VAL A 166 -7.05 8.11 12.37
C VAL A 166 -5.92 9.08 12.04
N LYS A 167 -5.30 8.88 10.89
CA LYS A 167 -4.33 9.79 10.31
C LYS A 167 -4.80 10.29 8.96
N TYR A 168 -4.76 11.61 8.78
CA TYR A 168 -4.96 12.25 7.48
C TYR A 168 -3.61 12.65 6.90
N VAL A 169 -3.44 12.41 5.60
CA VAL A 169 -2.29 12.85 4.83
C VAL A 169 -2.78 13.88 3.82
N SER A 170 -2.43 15.14 4.04
CA SER A 170 -2.73 16.24 3.09
C SER A 170 -1.98 16.03 1.79
N LEU A 171 -2.65 16.24 0.66
CA LEU A 171 -2.07 16.03 -0.66
C LEU A 171 -1.61 17.36 -1.28
N LYS A 172 -0.43 17.33 -1.89
CA LYS A 172 0.03 18.37 -2.80
C LYS A 172 -0.75 18.30 -4.11
N GLU A 173 -0.74 19.37 -4.88
CA GLU A 173 -1.42 19.42 -6.18
C GLU A 173 -0.89 18.34 -7.13
N GLU A 174 0.44 18.20 -7.23
CA GLU A 174 1.09 17.22 -8.11
C GLU A 174 0.70 15.77 -7.70
N SER A 175 0.53 15.52 -6.41
CA SER A 175 0.15 14.20 -5.89
C SER A 175 -1.33 13.89 -6.12
N LEU A 176 -2.18 14.93 -6.16
CA LEU A 176 -3.56 14.77 -6.59
C LEU A 176 -3.64 14.47 -8.10
N GLU A 177 -2.81 15.14 -8.93
CA GLU A 177 -2.75 14.85 -10.37
C GLU A 177 -2.25 13.42 -10.63
N ALA A 178 -1.28 12.91 -9.85
CA ALA A 178 -0.88 11.51 -9.92
C ALA A 178 -2.04 10.55 -9.60
N ALA A 179 -2.86 10.87 -8.58
CA ALA A 179 -4.04 10.07 -8.26
C ALA A 179 -5.11 10.08 -9.37
N LYS A 180 -5.30 11.22 -10.03
CA LYS A 180 -6.19 11.33 -11.20
C LYS A 180 -5.66 10.54 -12.40
N ALA A 181 -4.36 10.63 -12.68
CA ALA A 181 -3.73 9.91 -13.77
C ALA A 181 -3.82 8.39 -13.58
N ALA A 182 -3.59 7.89 -12.36
CA ALA A 182 -3.74 6.48 -12.04
C ALA A 182 -5.21 6.00 -12.19
N ALA A 183 -6.18 6.82 -11.73
CA ALA A 183 -7.59 6.53 -11.91
C ALA A 183 -7.99 6.49 -13.39
N GLN A 184 -7.49 7.43 -14.21
CA GLN A 184 -7.73 7.43 -15.66
C GLN A 184 -7.12 6.22 -16.33
N PHE A 185 -5.89 5.83 -15.96
CA PHE A 185 -5.22 4.66 -16.51
C PHE A 185 -6.08 3.40 -16.34
N TYR A 186 -6.61 3.14 -15.14
CA TYR A 186 -7.49 2.00 -14.91
C TYR A 186 -8.86 2.15 -15.55
N ALA A 187 -9.41 3.38 -15.61
CA ALA A 187 -10.67 3.66 -16.31
C ALA A 187 -10.58 3.30 -17.79
N ASP A 188 -9.48 3.62 -18.44
CA ASP A 188 -9.26 3.35 -19.86
C ASP A 188 -9.17 1.83 -20.15
N ILE A 189 -8.54 1.07 -19.23
CA ILE A 189 -8.37 -0.37 -19.37
C ILE A 189 -9.66 -1.14 -19.05
N TYR A 190 -10.26 -0.84 -17.88
CA TYR A 190 -11.39 -1.60 -17.35
C TYR A 190 -12.76 -1.03 -17.74
N LYS A 191 -12.76 0.09 -18.50
CA LYS A 191 -13.97 0.81 -18.89
C LYS A 191 -14.80 1.28 -17.68
N TRP A 192 -14.11 1.57 -16.58
CA TRP A 192 -14.76 2.12 -15.39
C TRP A 192 -15.25 3.53 -15.65
N LYS A 193 -16.49 3.78 -15.28
CA LYS A 193 -17.11 5.11 -15.37
C LYS A 193 -16.89 5.86 -14.07
N ASP A 194 -16.72 7.18 -14.19
CA ASP A 194 -16.70 8.13 -13.06
C ASP A 194 -15.62 7.86 -11.97
N VAL A 195 -14.65 6.98 -12.22
CA VAL A 195 -13.62 6.64 -11.24
C VAL A 195 -12.78 7.85 -10.83
N GLN A 196 -12.47 8.76 -11.74
CA GLN A 196 -11.79 10.00 -11.41
C GLN A 196 -12.60 10.87 -10.45
N THR A 197 -13.90 11.05 -10.72
CA THR A 197 -14.81 11.80 -9.85
C THR A 197 -14.83 11.19 -8.46
N TRP A 198 -15.01 9.88 -8.36
CA TRP A 198 -14.99 9.16 -7.08
C TRP A 198 -13.65 9.34 -6.33
N VAL A 199 -12.52 9.22 -7.03
CA VAL A 199 -11.17 9.37 -6.45
C VAL A 199 -10.97 10.79 -5.89
N ILE A 200 -11.44 11.82 -6.62
CA ILE A 200 -11.33 13.23 -6.21
C ILE A 200 -12.27 13.52 -5.04
N ASP A 201 -13.54 13.13 -5.14
CA ASP A 201 -14.56 13.44 -4.15
C ASP A 201 -14.25 12.82 -2.80
N ARG A 202 -13.74 11.59 -2.78
CA ARG A 202 -13.28 10.95 -1.54
C ARG A 202 -12.15 11.75 -0.88
N ARG A 203 -11.19 12.22 -1.66
CA ARG A 203 -10.06 13.03 -1.15
C ARG A 203 -10.50 14.41 -0.70
N ARG A 204 -11.45 15.02 -1.40
CA ARG A 204 -12.07 16.29 -1.00
C ARG A 204 -12.82 16.14 0.33
N SER A 205 -13.63 15.09 0.48
CA SER A 205 -14.34 14.79 1.73
C SER A 205 -13.37 14.63 2.90
N ASN A 206 -12.30 13.83 2.73
CA ASN A 206 -11.27 13.69 3.74
C ASN A 206 -10.54 15.02 4.03
N GLY A 207 -10.36 15.86 3.01
CA GLY A 207 -9.79 17.20 3.15
C GLY A 207 -10.65 18.09 4.04
N ILE A 208 -11.97 18.10 3.84
CA ILE A 208 -12.91 18.83 4.69
C ILE A 208 -12.83 18.35 6.13
N GLU A 209 -12.83 17.03 6.37
CA GLU A 209 -12.70 16.44 7.71
C GLU A 209 -11.39 16.85 8.42
N SER A 210 -10.31 17.08 7.67
CA SER A 210 -8.98 17.38 8.21
C SER A 210 -8.54 18.84 8.06
N ASN A 211 -9.45 19.73 7.65
CA ASN A 211 -9.18 21.15 7.39
C ASN A 211 -8.05 21.37 6.36
N THR A 212 -8.04 20.58 5.29
CA THR A 212 -7.15 20.72 4.15
C THR A 212 -7.95 20.67 2.84
N LYS A 213 -7.31 20.97 1.70
CA LYS A 213 -7.98 20.96 0.39
C LYS A 213 -8.33 19.52 -0.04
N TYR A 214 -7.37 18.62 0.07
CA TYR A 214 -7.50 17.19 -0.25
C TYR A 214 -6.67 16.36 0.73
N ALA A 215 -7.18 15.21 1.15
CA ALA A 215 -6.45 14.29 2.01
C ALA A 215 -6.78 12.82 1.71
N GLU A 216 -5.85 11.95 2.01
CA GLU A 216 -6.07 10.52 2.17
C GLU A 216 -6.16 10.17 3.64
N LYS A 217 -7.00 9.19 3.98
CA LYS A 217 -7.38 8.86 5.35
C LYS A 217 -7.02 7.41 5.67
N TYR A 218 -6.34 7.23 6.80
CA TYR A 218 -5.83 5.93 7.22
C TYR A 218 -6.15 5.66 8.69
N ASN A 219 -6.17 4.38 9.07
CA ASN A 219 -6.03 3.97 10.45
C ASN A 219 -4.55 3.73 10.78
N VAL A 220 -4.10 4.19 11.93
CA VAL A 220 -2.77 3.86 12.47
C VAL A 220 -2.87 2.50 13.17
N ARG A 221 -2.30 1.47 12.57
CA ARG A 221 -2.38 0.09 13.07
C ARG A 221 -1.23 -0.26 14.00
N PHE A 222 -0.08 0.29 13.73
CA PHE A 222 1.12 0.05 14.50
C PHE A 222 2.06 1.24 14.36
N GLU A 223 2.42 1.85 15.47
CA GLU A 223 3.37 2.95 15.55
C GLU A 223 4.14 2.83 16.86
N PHE A 224 5.46 2.99 16.78
CA PHE A 224 6.30 3.13 17.94
C PHE A 224 6.58 4.60 18.18
N ASP A 225 5.98 5.17 19.17
CA ASP A 225 6.39 6.46 19.67
C ASP A 225 7.67 6.33 20.52
N LYS A 226 8.47 7.39 20.56
CA LYS A 226 9.57 7.44 21.52
C LYS A 226 8.96 7.41 22.92
N PRO A 227 9.55 6.62 23.85
CA PRO A 227 9.12 6.67 25.24
C PRO A 227 9.13 8.10 25.75
N SER A 228 8.06 8.48 26.39
CA SER A 228 7.89 9.78 27.06
C SER A 228 7.56 9.53 28.53
N GLU A 229 7.99 10.42 29.42
CA GLU A 229 7.61 10.39 30.84
C GLU A 229 6.14 10.77 31.04
N TYR A 230 5.51 11.36 30.00
CA TYR A 230 4.16 11.91 30.08
C TYR A 230 3.28 11.33 28.96
N ILE A 231 1.99 11.26 29.26
CA ILE A 231 0.98 10.75 28.32
C ILE A 231 0.63 11.80 27.27
N ILE A 232 0.89 13.07 27.56
CA ILE A 232 0.57 14.23 26.72
C ILE A 232 1.85 15.04 26.48
#